data_c66307274529fa296587e43a161fce69
#
_entry.id   c66307274529fa296587e43a161fce69
#
_cell.length_a   1.000
_cell.length_b   1.000
_cell.length_c   1.000
_cell.angle_alpha   90.00
_cell.angle_beta   90.00
_cell.angle_gamma   90.00
#
_symmetry.space_group_name_H-M   'P 1'
#
loop_
_entity.id
_entity.type
_entity.pdbx_description
1 polymer ?
#
loop_
_entity_poly.entity_id
_entity_poly.type
_entity_poly.pdbx_seq_one_letter_code
_entity_poly.pdbx_strand_id
1 'polypeptide(L)'
;GSEMCIRDRYQVALSDADDDTILKAFLRAKLPDRLVEDFFAFFDVVKSPIAIRSSSLLEDSHYQPFAGIYSTYMIPYLDDKYEMLRMLSDAIKGVYASVFFRDSKAYMQATSNVIDQEKMAVILQQVVGTQYGDRFYPSISGVARSLNYYPIGDEKAEEGTVSLALGLGKYIVDGGLTLRVCPYHPNQVLQTSEMEIALRETQTQFYALDLKNTGHNFSLDDGFNLLKLPVKEADNDGALTFIASTYDPYDMIIRDGIYPGGRKVITFANVLQHDVFPLPRILQLVQEYGQSEMRRPVEIEFAVTLNQQKKNGTFYLLQIRPMVDVKANLEEDLNLIKDEDVLLKSNNSLGHGIMEDIQDVIYVKTDGYTASNNPTIAYEIEKMNRKFLDEGKHYILVGPGRWGSSDSWLGIPVKWPHISAARVIVEAGLTNYRVDPSQGTHFFQNLTSFGVGYFTINAYMKDGIYNQEVLDTRPAIEETRFIRHVRFDKPLIVKMDGKKKLGVVMLPE
;
A
#
# COMPACT_ATOMS: atom_id res chain seq x y z
N GLY A 1 -39.20 5.62 -1.55
CA GLY A 1 -38.79 6.38 -2.74
C GLY A 1 -39.17 5.64 -3.99
N SER A 2 -39.73 6.34 -4.97
CA SER A 2 -40.22 5.72 -6.20
C SER A 2 -39.05 5.03 -6.95
N GLU A 3 -39.33 3.96 -7.70
CA GLU A 3 -38.40 3.28 -8.61
C GLU A 3 -37.65 4.24 -9.52
N MET A 4 -38.26 5.38 -9.87
CA MET A 4 -37.68 6.46 -10.66
C MET A 4 -36.44 7.09 -9.99
N CYS A 5 -36.48 7.32 -8.65
CA CYS A 5 -35.33 7.87 -7.92
C CYS A 5 -34.13 6.89 -7.83
N ILE A 6 -34.41 5.59 -7.82
CA ILE A 6 -33.37 4.55 -7.84
C ILE A 6 -32.71 4.49 -9.22
N ARG A 7 -33.53 4.54 -10.27
CA ARG A 7 -33.08 4.51 -11.65
C ARG A 7 -32.20 5.72 -12.03
N ASP A 8 -32.60 6.93 -11.60
CA ASP A 8 -31.82 8.15 -11.85
C ASP A 8 -30.46 8.12 -11.16
N ARG A 9 -30.38 7.59 -9.93
CA ARG A 9 -29.10 7.43 -9.20
C ARG A 9 -28.20 6.40 -9.83
N TYR A 10 -28.75 5.28 -10.31
CA TYR A 10 -28.00 4.27 -11.02
C TYR A 10 -27.43 4.82 -12.33
N GLN A 11 -28.17 5.66 -13.04
CA GLN A 11 -27.67 6.35 -14.23
C GLN A 11 -26.50 7.29 -13.91
N VAL A 12 -26.58 8.07 -12.82
CA VAL A 12 -25.49 8.94 -12.37
C VAL A 12 -24.26 8.09 -12.00
N ALA A 13 -24.45 6.99 -11.28
CA ALA A 13 -23.37 6.09 -10.89
C ALA A 13 -22.63 5.49 -12.08
N LEU A 14 -23.35 5.10 -13.15
CA LEU A 14 -22.76 4.53 -14.36
C LEU A 14 -22.23 5.55 -15.37
N SER A 15 -22.57 6.85 -15.19
CA SER A 15 -22.13 7.92 -16.08
C SER A 15 -20.66 8.28 -15.87
N ASP A 16 -20.13 9.18 -16.69
CA ASP A 16 -18.80 9.80 -16.56
C ASP A 16 -18.78 10.96 -15.56
N ALA A 17 -19.79 11.03 -14.66
CA ALA A 17 -19.81 12.03 -13.59
C ALA A 17 -18.58 11.91 -12.70
N ASP A 18 -18.13 13.03 -12.12
CA ASP A 18 -17.06 13.03 -11.16
C ASP A 18 -17.44 12.31 -9.85
N ASP A 19 -16.45 11.87 -9.10
CA ASP A 19 -16.63 11.10 -7.88
C ASP A 19 -17.43 11.86 -6.80
N ASP A 20 -17.30 13.19 -6.73
CA ASP A 20 -18.04 14.04 -5.80
C ASP A 20 -19.54 14.07 -6.14
N THR A 21 -19.87 14.16 -7.40
CA THR A 21 -21.26 14.09 -7.90
C THR A 21 -21.88 12.72 -7.60
N ILE A 22 -21.14 11.64 -7.82
CA ILE A 22 -21.56 10.26 -7.49
C ILE A 22 -21.79 10.14 -5.98
N LEU A 23 -20.82 10.54 -5.15
CA LEU A 23 -20.94 10.50 -3.69
C LEU A 23 -22.18 11.26 -3.21
N LYS A 24 -22.40 12.49 -3.66
CA LYS A 24 -23.58 13.30 -3.30
C LYS A 24 -24.91 12.63 -3.67
N ALA A 25 -24.95 11.91 -4.79
CA ALA A 25 -26.13 11.15 -5.18
C ALA A 25 -26.43 10.00 -4.18
N PHE A 26 -25.38 9.30 -3.72
CA PHE A 26 -25.52 8.23 -2.72
C PHE A 26 -25.89 8.79 -1.33
N LEU A 27 -25.28 9.89 -0.89
CA LEU A 27 -25.55 10.49 0.42
C LEU A 27 -27.03 10.91 0.57
N ARG A 28 -27.70 11.30 -0.52
CA ARG A 28 -29.13 11.62 -0.53
C ARG A 28 -30.07 10.40 -0.41
N ALA A 29 -29.54 9.18 -0.49
CA ALA A 29 -30.34 7.98 -0.33
C ALA A 29 -30.78 7.80 1.12
N LYS A 30 -31.97 7.23 1.35
CA LYS A 30 -32.41 6.84 2.69
C LYS A 30 -31.96 5.40 2.99
N LEU A 31 -31.52 5.16 4.21
CA LEU A 31 -31.39 3.80 4.72
C LEU A 31 -32.79 3.18 4.90
N PRO A 32 -32.93 1.86 4.72
CA PRO A 32 -34.12 1.14 5.12
C PRO A 32 -34.42 1.31 6.61
N ASP A 33 -35.69 1.52 6.98
CA ASP A 33 -36.07 1.77 8.37
C ASP A 33 -35.65 0.62 9.32
N ARG A 34 -35.71 -0.62 8.85
CA ARG A 34 -35.24 -1.80 9.59
C ARG A 34 -33.77 -1.69 9.98
N LEU A 35 -32.90 -1.21 9.08
CA LEU A 35 -31.46 -1.04 9.38
C LEU A 35 -31.24 0.05 10.43
N VAL A 36 -32.09 1.08 10.47
CA VAL A 36 -32.00 2.12 11.50
C VAL A 36 -32.24 1.55 12.90
N GLU A 37 -33.24 0.68 13.07
CA GLU A 37 -33.50 -0.01 14.34
C GLU A 37 -32.32 -0.94 14.72
N ASP A 38 -31.80 -1.71 13.77
CA ASP A 38 -30.65 -2.59 13.98
C ASP A 38 -29.41 -1.78 14.41
N PHE A 39 -29.17 -0.61 13.82
CA PHE A 39 -28.03 0.24 14.20
C PHE A 39 -28.19 0.85 15.58
N PHE A 40 -29.39 1.25 16.01
CA PHE A 40 -29.62 1.70 17.39
C PHE A 40 -29.29 0.61 18.37
N ALA A 41 -29.72 -0.63 18.11
CA ALA A 41 -29.39 -1.77 18.95
C ALA A 41 -27.86 -2.05 18.95
N PHE A 42 -27.20 -1.91 17.79
CA PHE A 42 -25.75 -2.04 17.67
C PHE A 42 -25.00 -0.99 18.53
N PHE A 43 -25.46 0.28 18.54
CA PHE A 43 -24.87 1.34 19.35
C PHE A 43 -25.08 1.14 20.85
N ASP A 44 -26.04 0.32 21.28
CA ASP A 44 -26.20 -0.02 22.69
C ASP A 44 -25.09 -0.96 23.19
N VAL A 45 -24.53 -1.77 22.29
CA VAL A 45 -23.52 -2.77 22.61
C VAL A 45 -22.10 -2.22 22.30
N VAL A 46 -21.91 -1.58 21.14
CA VAL A 46 -20.60 -1.12 20.67
C VAL A 46 -20.37 0.33 21.07
N LYS A 47 -19.49 0.55 22.05
CA LYS A 47 -19.14 1.85 22.63
C LYS A 47 -17.70 2.24 22.27
N SER A 48 -17.31 2.09 21.00
CA SER A 48 -15.98 2.37 20.51
C SER A 48 -16.02 2.93 19.09
N PRO A 49 -14.94 3.55 18.60
CA PRO A 49 -14.84 3.93 17.20
C PRO A 49 -15.07 2.74 16.26
N ILE A 50 -15.64 3.01 15.09
CA ILE A 50 -16.03 1.98 14.12
C ILE A 50 -15.32 2.25 12.78
N ALA A 51 -14.73 1.20 12.20
CA ALA A 51 -14.31 1.15 10.83
C ALA A 51 -15.43 0.58 9.96
N ILE A 52 -15.74 1.25 8.88
CA ILE A 52 -16.72 0.86 7.87
C ILE A 52 -15.93 0.44 6.63
N ARG A 53 -15.85 -0.88 6.42
CA ARG A 53 -15.00 -1.49 5.40
C ARG A 53 -15.84 -2.08 4.29
N SER A 54 -15.30 -2.01 3.08
CA SER A 54 -15.80 -2.79 1.94
C SER A 54 -15.57 -4.29 2.17
N SER A 55 -16.47 -5.08 1.64
CA SER A 55 -16.32 -6.53 1.46
C SER A 55 -17.04 -6.89 0.17
N SER A 56 -16.31 -6.95 -0.91
CA SER A 56 -16.89 -7.17 -2.22
C SER A 56 -16.50 -8.53 -2.78
N LEU A 57 -17.31 -9.02 -3.73
CA LEU A 57 -17.04 -10.28 -4.40
C LEU A 57 -15.71 -10.23 -5.18
N LEU A 58 -15.37 -9.08 -5.74
CA LEU A 58 -14.14 -8.90 -6.51
C LEU A 58 -12.92 -8.65 -5.62
N GLU A 59 -13.10 -8.04 -4.45
CA GLU A 59 -12.01 -7.74 -3.49
C GLU A 59 -11.34 -9.02 -2.99
N ASP A 60 -12.12 -10.08 -2.76
CA ASP A 60 -11.66 -11.39 -2.30
C ASP A 60 -11.45 -12.39 -3.46
N SER A 61 -11.43 -11.91 -4.68
CA SER A 61 -11.24 -12.76 -5.87
C SER A 61 -9.84 -13.40 -5.86
N HIS A 62 -9.79 -14.70 -6.08
CA HIS A 62 -8.54 -15.47 -6.08
C HIS A 62 -7.61 -15.16 -7.27
N TYR A 63 -8.14 -14.57 -8.33
CA TYR A 63 -7.42 -14.36 -9.58
C TYR A 63 -6.95 -12.92 -9.76
N GLN A 64 -7.72 -11.95 -9.26
CA GLN A 64 -7.46 -10.53 -9.44
C GLN A 64 -8.05 -9.77 -8.24
N PRO A 65 -7.36 -9.69 -7.09
CA PRO A 65 -7.89 -9.02 -5.91
C PRO A 65 -7.96 -7.49 -6.10
N PHE A 66 -9.09 -6.93 -5.73
CA PHE A 66 -9.39 -5.50 -5.73
C PHE A 66 -8.93 -4.79 -4.45
N ALA A 67 -7.80 -5.18 -3.89
CA ALA A 67 -7.35 -4.66 -2.61
C ALA A 67 -7.12 -3.14 -2.64
N GLY A 68 -7.76 -2.41 -1.71
CA GLY A 68 -7.58 -0.97 -1.53
C GLY A 68 -8.18 -0.08 -2.63
N ILE A 69 -9.03 -0.63 -3.48
CA ILE A 69 -9.76 0.13 -4.51
C ILE A 69 -10.96 0.85 -3.90
N TYR A 70 -11.66 0.18 -2.96
CA TYR A 70 -12.84 0.73 -2.31
C TYR A 70 -12.49 1.48 -1.03
N SER A 71 -13.30 2.46 -0.69
CA SER A 71 -13.08 3.32 0.48
C SER A 71 -13.33 2.57 1.79
N THR A 72 -12.52 2.90 2.80
CA THR A 72 -12.70 2.47 4.19
C THR A 72 -12.77 3.71 5.08
N TYR A 73 -13.90 3.92 5.73
CA TYR A 73 -14.10 5.05 6.63
C TYR A 73 -13.95 4.64 8.09
N MET A 74 -13.42 5.54 8.91
CA MET A 74 -13.39 5.37 10.36
C MET A 74 -14.14 6.52 10.99
N ILE A 75 -15.04 6.21 11.95
CA ILE A 75 -15.82 7.20 12.66
C ILE A 75 -15.58 7.09 14.17
N PRO A 76 -15.53 8.23 14.91
CA PRO A 76 -15.45 8.23 16.35
C PRO A 76 -16.75 7.69 16.95
N TYR A 77 -16.70 7.25 18.20
CA TYR A 77 -17.90 6.99 18.98
C TYR A 77 -18.43 8.28 19.59
N LEU A 78 -19.74 8.51 19.48
CA LEU A 78 -20.45 9.63 20.09
C LEU A 78 -21.61 9.09 20.94
N ASP A 79 -21.89 9.75 22.04
CA ASP A 79 -23.02 9.37 22.92
C ASP A 79 -24.39 9.66 22.29
N ASP A 80 -24.45 10.63 21.37
CA ASP A 80 -25.66 10.92 20.60
C ASP A 80 -25.87 9.87 19.51
N LYS A 81 -26.86 8.99 19.69
CA LYS A 81 -27.21 7.92 18.75
C LYS A 81 -27.65 8.43 17.37
N TYR A 82 -28.25 9.61 17.30
CA TYR A 82 -28.67 10.19 16.00
C TYR A 82 -27.49 10.71 15.21
N GLU A 83 -26.53 11.34 15.87
CA GLU A 83 -25.28 11.74 15.26
C GLU A 83 -24.47 10.50 14.81
N MET A 84 -24.38 9.46 15.65
CA MET A 84 -23.77 8.19 15.27
C MET A 84 -24.44 7.57 14.04
N LEU A 85 -25.79 7.55 14.01
CA LEU A 85 -26.54 7.02 12.86
C LEU A 85 -26.26 7.81 11.60
N ARG A 86 -26.19 9.15 11.68
CA ARG A 86 -25.86 10.01 10.55
C ARG A 86 -24.47 9.67 10.01
N MET A 87 -23.45 9.66 10.86
CA MET A 87 -22.06 9.37 10.45
C MET A 87 -21.91 7.96 9.86
N LEU A 88 -22.50 6.96 10.51
CA LEU A 88 -22.50 5.58 10.04
C LEU A 88 -23.21 5.46 8.68
N SER A 89 -24.37 6.10 8.55
CA SER A 89 -25.15 6.13 7.30
C SER A 89 -24.35 6.73 6.15
N ASP A 90 -23.68 7.86 6.38
CA ASP A 90 -22.89 8.55 5.36
C ASP A 90 -21.68 7.70 4.98
N ALA A 91 -20.99 7.09 5.95
CA ALA A 91 -19.87 6.20 5.69
C ALA A 91 -20.27 4.95 4.89
N ILE A 92 -21.39 4.28 5.25
CA ILE A 92 -21.89 3.14 4.48
C ILE A 92 -22.20 3.54 3.04
N LYS A 93 -22.87 4.67 2.83
CA LYS A 93 -23.18 5.19 1.50
C LYS A 93 -21.92 5.54 0.73
N GLY A 94 -20.89 6.06 1.41
CA GLY A 94 -19.57 6.33 0.83
C GLY A 94 -18.89 5.05 0.33
N VAL A 95 -18.93 3.97 1.11
CA VAL A 95 -18.41 2.66 0.68
C VAL A 95 -19.16 2.15 -0.56
N TYR A 96 -20.50 2.21 -0.58
CA TYR A 96 -21.25 1.82 -1.78
C TYR A 96 -20.97 2.72 -2.98
N ALA A 97 -20.82 4.03 -2.77
CA ALA A 97 -20.48 4.98 -3.85
C ALA A 97 -19.10 4.68 -4.46
N SER A 98 -18.13 4.24 -3.65
CA SER A 98 -16.76 3.97 -4.10
C SER A 98 -16.65 2.88 -5.16
N VAL A 99 -17.65 1.99 -5.28
CA VAL A 99 -17.75 1.03 -6.39
C VAL A 99 -17.78 1.73 -7.75
N PHE A 100 -18.38 2.92 -7.80
CA PHE A 100 -18.62 3.68 -9.03
C PHE A 100 -17.63 4.84 -9.24
N PHE A 101 -16.63 4.98 -8.37
CA PHE A 101 -15.62 6.01 -8.52
C PHE A 101 -14.69 5.71 -9.70
N ARG A 102 -14.01 6.73 -10.18
CA ARG A 102 -13.12 6.66 -11.35
C ARG A 102 -12.09 5.53 -11.24
N ASP A 103 -11.47 5.41 -10.07
CA ASP A 103 -10.45 4.40 -9.84
C ASP A 103 -11.03 2.97 -9.92
N SER A 104 -12.22 2.74 -9.37
CA SER A 104 -12.93 1.45 -9.45
C SER A 104 -13.36 1.13 -10.88
N LYS A 105 -13.90 2.10 -11.61
CA LYS A 105 -14.28 1.95 -13.02
C LYS A 105 -13.07 1.62 -13.89
N ALA A 106 -11.96 2.34 -13.72
CA ALA A 106 -10.73 2.08 -14.46
C ALA A 106 -10.17 0.67 -14.19
N TYR A 107 -10.24 0.24 -12.94
CA TYR A 107 -9.85 -1.12 -12.57
C TYR A 107 -10.73 -2.18 -13.25
N MET A 108 -12.04 -2.01 -13.25
CA MET A 108 -12.98 -2.93 -13.89
C MET A 108 -12.80 -2.99 -15.41
N GLN A 109 -12.46 -1.86 -16.04
CA GLN A 109 -12.15 -1.82 -17.49
C GLN A 109 -10.85 -2.55 -17.83
N ALA A 110 -9.85 -2.49 -16.94
CA ALA A 110 -8.57 -3.18 -17.12
C ALA A 110 -8.68 -4.70 -16.88
N THR A 111 -9.77 -5.16 -16.27
CA THR A 111 -10.08 -6.56 -16.06
C THR A 111 -11.29 -6.96 -16.92
N SER A 112 -11.49 -8.24 -17.12
CA SER A 112 -12.70 -8.76 -17.81
C SER A 112 -13.96 -8.66 -16.94
N ASN A 113 -13.91 -7.99 -15.81
CA ASN A 113 -15.01 -7.86 -14.87
C ASN A 113 -16.00 -6.76 -15.28
N VAL A 114 -17.27 -7.01 -15.07
CA VAL A 114 -18.34 -6.07 -15.37
C VAL A 114 -18.91 -5.51 -14.07
N ILE A 115 -19.10 -4.20 -14.00
CA ILE A 115 -19.58 -3.49 -12.80
C ILE A 115 -20.91 -4.06 -12.27
N ASP A 116 -21.76 -4.58 -13.14
CA ASP A 116 -23.04 -5.19 -12.78
C ASP A 116 -22.89 -6.54 -12.04
N GLN A 117 -21.71 -7.15 -12.09
CA GLN A 117 -21.39 -8.41 -11.40
C GLN A 117 -20.83 -8.16 -9.99
N GLU A 118 -20.43 -6.91 -9.68
CA GLU A 118 -19.92 -6.59 -8.36
C GLU A 118 -21.04 -6.67 -7.31
N LYS A 119 -20.74 -7.33 -6.21
CA LYS A 119 -21.62 -7.45 -5.05
C LYS A 119 -20.89 -6.91 -3.82
N MET A 120 -21.29 -5.72 -3.38
CA MET A 120 -20.71 -5.05 -2.24
C MET A 120 -21.49 -5.37 -0.95
N ALA A 121 -20.80 -5.91 0.04
CA ALA A 121 -21.22 -5.90 1.43
C ALA A 121 -20.37 -4.88 2.20
N VAL A 122 -20.86 -4.48 3.36
CA VAL A 122 -20.16 -3.55 4.26
C VAL A 122 -19.95 -4.22 5.60
N ILE A 123 -18.71 -4.23 6.08
CA ILE A 123 -18.33 -4.73 7.39
C ILE A 123 -18.20 -3.56 8.35
N LEU A 124 -18.88 -3.67 9.51
CA LEU A 124 -18.71 -2.78 10.64
C LEU A 124 -17.77 -3.44 11.64
N GLN A 125 -16.60 -2.85 11.85
CA GLN A 125 -15.55 -3.41 12.71
C GLN A 125 -15.15 -2.39 13.76
N GLN A 126 -15.00 -2.80 15.02
CA GLN A 126 -14.43 -1.93 16.05
C GLN A 126 -12.99 -1.54 15.67
N VAL A 127 -12.67 -0.26 15.76
CA VAL A 127 -11.29 0.20 15.61
C VAL A 127 -10.51 -0.21 16.84
N VAL A 128 -9.38 -0.87 16.62
CA VAL A 128 -8.45 -1.23 17.70
C VAL A 128 -7.57 -0.03 18.05
N GLY A 129 -7.44 0.26 19.33
CA GLY A 129 -6.59 1.35 19.79
C GLY A 129 -6.75 1.67 21.26
N THR A 130 -6.05 2.69 21.68
CA THR A 130 -6.11 3.33 22.99
C THR A 130 -6.42 4.80 22.79
N GLN A 131 -7.24 5.36 23.67
CA GLN A 131 -7.55 6.78 23.64
C GLN A 131 -6.46 7.59 24.36
N TYR A 132 -5.98 8.61 23.67
CA TYR A 132 -5.03 9.60 24.18
C TYR A 132 -5.63 11.00 23.98
N GLY A 133 -6.34 11.51 24.99
CA GLY A 133 -7.11 12.75 24.87
C GLY A 133 -8.16 12.64 23.75
N ASP A 134 -7.97 13.42 22.69
CA ASP A 134 -8.87 13.46 21.52
C ASP A 134 -8.43 12.57 20.36
N ARG A 135 -7.45 11.71 20.59
CA ARG A 135 -6.86 10.81 19.59
C ARG A 135 -7.11 9.37 19.97
N PHE A 136 -7.27 8.51 18.95
CA PHE A 136 -7.44 7.07 19.16
C PHE A 136 -6.60 6.29 18.16
N TYR A 137 -5.67 5.46 18.64
CA TYR A 137 -4.79 4.65 17.79
C TYR A 137 -4.18 3.48 18.55
N PRO A 138 -3.82 2.37 17.84
CA PRO A 138 -3.13 1.23 18.44
C PRO A 138 -1.64 1.54 18.67
N SER A 139 -1.03 0.78 19.56
CA SER A 139 0.43 0.85 19.78
C SER A 139 1.21 0.38 18.55
N ILE A 140 0.72 -0.66 17.89
CA ILE A 140 1.31 -1.25 16.68
C ILE A 140 0.19 -1.61 15.73
N SER A 141 0.37 -1.31 14.45
CA SER A 141 -0.34 -1.94 13.34
C SER A 141 0.65 -2.67 12.46
N GLY A 142 0.20 -3.73 11.80
CA GLY A 142 1.08 -4.49 10.92
C GLY A 142 0.35 -5.21 9.81
N VAL A 143 1.13 -5.48 8.76
CA VAL A 143 0.76 -6.36 7.67
C VAL A 143 1.80 -7.47 7.60
N ALA A 144 1.38 -8.71 7.84
CA ALA A 144 2.21 -9.89 7.78
C ALA A 144 1.90 -10.69 6.51
N ARG A 145 2.93 -11.20 5.86
CA ARG A 145 2.83 -12.08 4.70
C ARG A 145 3.58 -13.36 4.97
N SER A 146 2.93 -14.49 4.74
CA SER A 146 3.55 -15.80 4.95
C SER A 146 4.56 -16.19 3.86
N LEU A 147 4.72 -15.36 2.83
CA LEU A 147 5.75 -15.49 1.81
C LEU A 147 6.57 -14.21 1.73
N ASN A 148 7.88 -14.34 1.90
CA ASN A 148 8.83 -13.26 1.79
C ASN A 148 9.43 -13.23 0.38
N TYR A 149 9.04 -12.24 -0.43
CA TYR A 149 9.59 -12.08 -1.78
C TYR A 149 11.01 -11.50 -1.81
N TYR A 150 11.54 -11.05 -0.66
CA TYR A 150 12.84 -10.40 -0.56
C TYR A 150 13.55 -10.80 0.74
N PRO A 151 13.93 -12.07 0.89
CA PRO A 151 14.68 -12.51 2.07
C PRO A 151 16.03 -11.80 2.15
N ILE A 152 16.42 -11.41 3.37
CA ILE A 152 17.67 -10.71 3.67
C ILE A 152 18.54 -11.64 4.52
N GLY A 153 19.83 -11.77 4.17
CA GLY A 153 20.76 -12.62 4.91
C GLY A 153 20.29 -14.08 4.95
N ASP A 154 20.08 -14.61 6.16
CA ASP A 154 19.70 -16.00 6.41
C ASP A 154 18.18 -16.25 6.31
N GLU A 155 17.38 -15.20 6.04
CA GLU A 155 15.92 -15.32 5.89
C GLU A 155 15.55 -16.20 4.69
N LYS A 156 14.52 -17.02 4.86
CA LYS A 156 13.94 -17.84 3.79
C LYS A 156 12.61 -17.26 3.32
N ALA A 157 12.26 -17.54 2.06
CA ALA A 157 11.01 -17.06 1.49
C ALA A 157 9.78 -17.54 2.27
N GLU A 158 9.78 -18.78 2.73
CA GLU A 158 8.69 -19.42 3.49
C GLU A 158 8.55 -18.92 4.94
N GLU A 159 9.52 -18.17 5.46
CA GLU A 159 9.47 -17.60 6.80
C GLU A 159 8.63 -16.32 6.88
N GLY A 160 8.23 -15.82 5.73
CA GLY A 160 7.39 -14.63 5.63
C GLY A 160 8.09 -13.33 5.99
N THR A 161 7.31 -12.28 6.01
CA THR A 161 7.77 -10.92 6.35
C THR A 161 6.64 -10.11 6.96
N VAL A 162 6.97 -9.10 7.77
CA VAL A 162 6.00 -8.23 8.43
C VAL A 162 6.43 -6.79 8.30
N SER A 163 5.48 -5.92 7.97
CA SER A 163 5.63 -4.47 8.05
C SER A 163 4.96 -3.97 9.33
N LEU A 164 5.70 -3.28 10.18
CA LEU A 164 5.23 -2.73 11.46
C LEU A 164 5.19 -1.20 11.42
N ALA A 165 4.16 -0.61 12.01
CA ALA A 165 4.04 0.83 12.20
C ALA A 165 3.34 1.17 13.52
N LEU A 166 3.68 2.32 14.09
CA LEU A 166 2.92 3.00 15.13
C LEU A 166 1.63 3.58 14.53
N GLY A 167 0.53 3.50 15.26
CA GLY A 167 -0.73 4.12 14.89
C GLY A 167 -1.59 3.23 13.97
N LEU A 168 -2.55 3.84 13.28
CA LEU A 168 -3.49 3.12 12.42
C LEU A 168 -2.84 2.53 11.18
N GLY A 169 -3.28 1.33 10.79
CA GLY A 169 -2.74 0.54 9.69
C GLY A 169 -2.82 1.23 8.31
N LYS A 170 -3.67 2.24 8.15
CA LYS A 170 -3.71 3.06 6.94
C LYS A 170 -2.33 3.66 6.59
N TYR A 171 -1.49 3.94 7.58
CA TYR A 171 -0.14 4.42 7.34
C TYR A 171 0.72 3.42 6.53
N ILE A 172 0.53 2.11 6.79
CA ILE A 172 1.21 1.04 6.05
C ILE A 172 0.67 0.96 4.62
N VAL A 173 -0.66 1.01 4.49
CA VAL A 173 -1.37 0.94 3.20
C VAL A 173 -1.01 2.11 2.29
N ASP A 174 -0.90 3.31 2.84
CA ASP A 174 -0.50 4.52 2.11
C ASP A 174 0.99 4.56 1.75
N GLY A 175 1.76 3.50 2.08
CA GLY A 175 3.18 3.39 1.74
C GLY A 175 4.11 4.20 2.62
N GLY A 176 3.70 4.50 3.85
CA GLY A 176 4.56 5.15 4.85
C GLY A 176 5.81 4.33 5.19
N LEU A 177 6.77 4.96 5.86
CA LEU A 177 7.97 4.28 6.36
C LEU A 177 7.60 3.30 7.47
N THR A 178 7.70 2.02 7.19
CA THR A 178 7.40 0.93 8.13
C THR A 178 8.66 0.16 8.48
N LEU A 179 8.71 -0.43 9.67
CA LEU A 179 9.78 -1.36 9.99
C LEU A 179 9.47 -2.72 9.39
N ARG A 180 10.38 -3.22 8.55
CA ARG A 180 10.28 -4.57 8.00
C ARG A 180 11.04 -5.56 8.87
N VAL A 181 10.39 -6.67 9.22
CA VAL A 181 11.00 -7.73 10.04
C VAL A 181 10.55 -9.11 9.54
N CYS A 182 11.46 -10.09 9.60
CA CYS A 182 11.10 -11.49 9.49
C CYS A 182 10.79 -12.02 10.90
N PRO A 183 9.62 -12.61 11.17
CA PRO A 183 9.27 -13.10 12.51
C PRO A 183 10.20 -14.19 13.04
N TYR A 184 10.89 -14.93 12.17
CA TYR A 184 11.87 -15.95 12.54
C TYR A 184 13.25 -15.36 12.85
N HIS A 185 13.52 -14.13 12.38
CA HIS A 185 14.78 -13.41 12.59
C HIS A 185 14.54 -11.99 13.15
N PRO A 186 13.86 -11.85 14.32
CA PRO A 186 13.40 -10.53 14.81
C PRO A 186 14.55 -9.60 15.21
N ASN A 187 15.76 -10.11 15.35
CA ASN A 187 16.97 -9.33 15.66
C ASN A 187 17.69 -8.82 14.38
N GLN A 188 17.28 -9.28 13.19
CA GLN A 188 17.89 -8.91 11.92
C GLN A 188 17.01 -7.88 11.20
N VAL A 189 17.04 -6.64 11.68
CA VAL A 189 16.27 -5.54 11.09
C VAL A 189 17.21 -4.61 10.36
N LEU A 190 17.13 -4.62 9.01
CA LEU A 190 18.03 -3.84 8.15
C LEU A 190 17.95 -2.33 8.45
N GLN A 191 16.76 -1.80 8.69
CA GLN A 191 16.54 -0.37 8.93
C GLN A 191 17.16 0.12 10.25
N THR A 192 17.49 -0.78 11.18
CA THR A 192 18.10 -0.44 12.46
C THR A 192 19.52 -0.99 12.60
N SER A 193 20.09 -1.57 11.53
CA SER A 193 21.44 -2.15 11.52
C SER A 193 22.55 -1.09 11.69
N GLU A 194 22.30 0.13 11.21
CA GLU A 194 23.21 1.27 11.32
C GLU A 194 22.44 2.50 11.81
N MET A 195 23.10 3.32 12.64
CA MET A 195 22.49 4.52 13.22
C MET A 195 21.96 5.49 12.14
N GLU A 196 22.73 5.78 11.11
CA GLU A 196 22.34 6.70 10.04
C GLU A 196 21.12 6.20 9.28
N ILE A 197 21.06 4.89 9.01
CA ILE A 197 19.91 4.24 8.37
C ILE A 197 18.70 4.35 9.29
N ALA A 198 18.85 4.02 10.58
CA ALA A 198 17.75 4.08 11.53
C ALA A 198 17.16 5.49 11.68
N LEU A 199 17.99 6.52 11.65
CA LEU A 199 17.52 7.90 11.72
C LEU A 199 16.78 8.37 10.45
N ARG A 200 17.06 7.76 9.30
CA ARG A 200 16.47 8.11 8.01
C ARG A 200 15.30 7.21 7.60
N GLU A 201 15.40 5.90 7.85
CA GLU A 201 14.51 4.88 7.30
C GLU A 201 13.45 4.38 8.31
N THR A 202 13.33 5.02 9.47
CA THR A 202 12.29 4.69 10.43
C THR A 202 11.13 5.68 10.40
N GLN A 203 10.00 5.27 10.91
CA GLN A 203 8.76 6.02 10.91
C GLN A 203 8.90 7.38 11.60
N THR A 204 8.45 8.46 10.94
CA THR A 204 8.47 9.83 11.45
C THR A 204 7.10 10.42 11.71
N GLN A 205 6.06 9.83 11.12
CA GLN A 205 4.66 10.22 11.22
C GLN A 205 3.78 9.00 11.44
N PHE A 206 2.57 9.20 11.94
CA PHE A 206 1.58 8.14 12.11
C PHE A 206 0.16 8.68 11.91
N TYR A 207 -0.81 7.77 11.73
CA TYR A 207 -2.22 8.13 11.72
C TYR A 207 -2.88 7.80 13.05
N ALA A 208 -3.72 8.74 13.51
CA ALA A 208 -4.65 8.57 14.61
C ALA A 208 -6.06 8.96 14.17
N LEU A 209 -7.09 8.35 14.76
CA LEU A 209 -8.46 8.78 14.56
C LEU A 209 -8.72 10.03 15.41
N ASP A 210 -9.32 11.06 14.82
CA ASP A 210 -9.78 12.26 15.50
C ASP A 210 -11.14 12.01 16.16
N LEU A 211 -11.15 12.01 17.48
CA LEU A 211 -12.40 11.80 18.24
C LEU A 211 -13.30 13.05 18.32
N LYS A 212 -12.79 14.22 17.94
CA LYS A 212 -13.57 15.46 17.88
C LYS A 212 -14.28 15.68 16.54
N ASN A 213 -13.81 15.02 15.49
CA ASN A 213 -14.39 15.19 14.17
C ASN A 213 -15.74 14.47 14.08
N THR A 214 -16.82 15.21 14.12
CA THR A 214 -18.18 14.68 14.03
C THR A 214 -18.63 14.40 12.59
N GLY A 215 -17.74 14.53 11.61
CA GLY A 215 -18.03 14.21 10.19
C GLY A 215 -19.11 15.09 9.57
N HIS A 216 -19.28 16.34 10.01
CA HIS A 216 -20.23 17.27 9.41
C HIS A 216 -19.98 17.53 7.91
N ASN A 217 -18.72 17.40 7.49
CA ASN A 217 -18.27 17.53 6.11
C ASN A 217 -17.75 16.18 5.60
N PHE A 218 -18.65 15.22 5.38
CA PHE A 218 -18.28 13.94 4.78
C PHE A 218 -17.62 14.15 3.42
N SER A 219 -16.49 13.51 3.19
CA SER A 219 -15.60 13.75 2.06
C SER A 219 -15.34 12.46 1.26
N LEU A 220 -14.93 12.64 0.00
CA LEU A 220 -14.35 11.58 -0.84
C LEU A 220 -13.09 10.98 -0.23
N ASP A 221 -12.30 11.81 0.47
CA ASP A 221 -11.14 11.36 1.20
C ASP A 221 -11.58 10.47 2.37
N ASP A 222 -11.31 9.19 2.29
CA ASP A 222 -11.65 8.22 3.34
C ASP A 222 -10.81 8.41 4.62
N GLY A 223 -9.77 9.22 4.55
CA GLY A 223 -8.96 9.67 5.68
C GLY A 223 -9.44 10.97 6.33
N PHE A 224 -10.59 11.53 5.98
CA PHE A 224 -11.03 12.85 6.47
C PHE A 224 -11.16 12.95 8.00
N ASN A 225 -11.36 11.83 8.71
CA ASN A 225 -11.39 11.74 10.17
C ASN A 225 -10.03 11.35 10.78
N LEU A 226 -8.99 11.23 9.97
CA LEU A 226 -7.68 10.83 10.44
C LEU A 226 -6.75 12.02 10.56
N LEU A 227 -5.97 12.01 11.62
CA LEU A 227 -4.90 12.97 11.87
C LEU A 227 -3.57 12.32 11.46
N LYS A 228 -2.84 12.95 10.56
CA LYS A 228 -1.46 12.59 10.25
C LYS A 228 -0.53 13.40 11.15
N LEU A 229 0.07 12.75 12.13
CA LEU A 229 0.79 13.37 13.22
C LEU A 229 2.27 12.97 13.21
N PRO A 230 3.19 13.85 13.63
CA PRO A 230 4.58 13.48 13.86
C PRO A 230 4.70 12.56 15.08
N VAL A 231 5.67 11.65 15.08
CA VAL A 231 5.95 10.70 16.19
C VAL A 231 6.10 11.40 17.54
N LYS A 232 6.55 12.68 17.55
CA LYS A 232 6.62 13.49 18.77
C LYS A 232 5.27 13.61 19.50
N GLU A 233 4.16 13.59 18.79
CA GLU A 233 2.85 13.64 19.43
C GLU A 233 2.53 12.35 20.20
N ALA A 234 2.96 11.20 19.69
CA ALA A 234 2.85 9.94 20.42
C ALA A 234 3.81 9.86 21.63
N ASP A 235 4.94 10.56 21.58
CA ASP A 235 5.81 10.74 22.75
C ASP A 235 5.12 11.58 23.84
N ASN A 236 4.46 12.67 23.43
CA ASN A 236 3.65 13.50 24.34
C ASN A 236 2.49 12.71 24.96
N ASP A 237 1.88 11.80 24.22
CA ASP A 237 0.83 10.89 24.70
C ASP A 237 1.37 9.78 25.62
N GLY A 238 2.70 9.62 25.74
CA GLY A 238 3.35 8.55 26.48
C GLY A 238 3.22 7.17 25.81
N ALA A 239 2.85 7.11 24.53
CA ALA A 239 2.56 5.86 23.81
C ALA A 239 3.81 5.11 23.34
N LEU A 240 5.01 5.68 23.44
CA LEU A 240 6.23 5.15 22.82
C LEU A 240 7.02 4.16 23.68
N THR A 241 6.66 3.94 24.94
CA THR A 241 7.47 3.22 25.95
C THR A 241 8.02 1.87 25.49
N PHE A 242 7.23 1.10 24.75
CA PHE A 242 7.62 -0.25 24.32
C PHE A 242 7.99 -0.35 22.84
N ILE A 243 7.84 0.73 22.09
CA ILE A 243 7.99 0.67 20.62
C ILE A 243 9.09 1.59 20.08
N ALA A 244 9.64 2.47 20.90
CA ALA A 244 10.70 3.36 20.47
C ALA A 244 12.00 3.18 21.25
N SER A 245 13.07 3.59 20.60
CA SER A 245 14.40 3.80 21.15
C SER A 245 14.72 5.29 21.17
N THR A 246 15.74 5.72 21.90
CA THR A 246 16.17 7.11 21.99
C THR A 246 17.55 7.26 21.36
N TYR A 247 17.68 8.15 20.39
CA TYR A 247 18.97 8.56 19.84
C TYR A 247 19.64 9.56 20.76
N ASP A 248 20.83 9.22 21.20
CA ASP A 248 21.71 10.09 22.00
C ASP A 248 22.71 10.78 21.05
N PRO A 249 22.61 12.12 20.85
CA PRO A 249 23.48 12.84 19.93
C PRO A 249 24.91 13.04 20.49
N TYR A 250 25.13 12.90 21.79
CA TYR A 250 26.45 13.04 22.39
C TYR A 250 27.30 11.80 22.18
N ASP A 251 26.72 10.63 22.48
CA ASP A 251 27.38 9.34 22.31
C ASP A 251 27.24 8.79 20.88
N MET A 252 26.42 9.42 20.04
CA MET A 252 26.08 8.98 18.67
C MET A 252 25.61 7.52 18.62
N ILE A 253 24.72 7.14 19.53
CA ILE A 253 24.13 5.81 19.63
C ILE A 253 22.63 5.85 19.78
N ILE A 254 21.97 4.77 19.40
CA ILE A 254 20.55 4.53 19.68
C ILE A 254 20.45 3.57 20.85
N ARG A 255 19.79 4.00 21.92
CA ARG A 255 19.53 3.18 23.13
C ARG A 255 18.09 2.72 23.13
N ASP A 256 17.86 1.44 23.37
CA ASP A 256 16.51 0.91 23.48
C ASP A 256 15.79 1.47 24.69
N GLY A 257 14.55 1.92 24.45
CA GLY A 257 13.71 2.55 25.46
C GLY A 257 13.66 4.08 25.37
N ILE A 258 12.86 4.64 26.27
CA ILE A 258 12.60 6.08 26.34
C ILE A 258 13.46 6.72 27.40
N TYR A 259 14.36 7.59 26.99
CA TYR A 259 15.22 8.39 27.86
C TYR A 259 14.92 9.88 27.68
N PRO A 260 15.13 10.73 28.72
CA PRO A 260 15.00 12.17 28.61
C PRO A 260 15.94 12.74 27.55
N GLY A 261 15.44 13.69 26.76
CA GLY A 261 16.21 14.27 25.66
C GLY A 261 16.32 13.30 24.45
N GLY A 262 17.06 13.72 23.44
CA GLY A 262 17.26 12.94 22.23
C GLY A 262 16.02 12.74 21.35
N ARG A 263 16.25 12.29 20.13
CA ARG A 263 15.18 11.99 19.16
C ARG A 263 14.64 10.58 19.41
N LYS A 264 13.32 10.43 19.43
CA LYS A 264 12.68 9.10 19.48
C LYS A 264 12.68 8.48 18.09
N VAL A 265 13.07 7.20 18.03
CA VAL A 265 13.20 6.40 16.83
C VAL A 265 12.32 5.16 16.98
N ILE A 266 11.43 4.91 16.04
CA ILE A 266 10.50 3.78 16.09
C ILE A 266 11.24 2.53 15.63
N THR A 267 11.74 1.74 16.58
CA THR A 267 12.55 0.52 16.35
C THR A 267 11.82 -0.76 16.69
N PHE A 268 10.77 -0.69 17.50
CA PHE A 268 10.10 -1.85 18.10
C PHE A 268 11.06 -2.81 18.85
N ALA A 269 12.27 -2.38 19.18
CA ALA A 269 13.30 -3.22 19.77
C ALA A 269 12.84 -3.94 21.05
N ASN A 270 12.11 -3.25 21.94
CA ASN A 270 11.59 -3.85 23.16
C ASN A 270 10.62 -5.02 22.91
N VAL A 271 9.88 -4.96 21.80
CA VAL A 271 8.94 -6.02 21.39
C VAL A 271 9.65 -7.12 20.62
N LEU A 272 10.59 -6.75 19.74
CA LEU A 272 11.25 -7.69 18.83
C LEU A 272 12.42 -8.44 19.48
N GLN A 273 13.19 -7.73 20.34
CA GLN A 273 14.46 -8.24 20.90
C GLN A 273 14.37 -8.53 22.40
N HIS A 274 13.56 -7.76 23.14
CA HIS A 274 13.48 -7.85 24.59
C HIS A 274 12.20 -8.53 25.11
N ASP A 275 11.38 -9.07 24.20
CA ASP A 275 10.19 -9.91 24.48
C ASP A 275 9.18 -9.28 25.48
N VAL A 276 9.07 -7.96 25.47
CA VAL A 276 8.04 -7.26 26.28
C VAL A 276 6.64 -7.71 25.91
N PHE A 277 6.45 -8.06 24.65
CA PHE A 277 5.25 -8.70 24.10
C PHE A 277 5.69 -9.72 23.04
N PRO A 278 5.22 -10.96 23.06
CA PRO A 278 5.75 -12.05 22.21
C PRO A 278 5.25 -11.95 20.76
N LEU A 279 5.32 -10.76 20.16
CA LEU A 279 4.81 -10.48 18.83
C LEU A 279 5.42 -11.37 17.75
N PRO A 280 6.76 -11.60 17.69
CA PRO A 280 7.35 -12.50 16.68
C PRO A 280 6.74 -13.90 16.72
N ARG A 281 6.59 -14.45 17.92
CA ARG A 281 6.01 -15.80 18.10
C ARG A 281 4.54 -15.87 17.70
N ILE A 282 3.75 -14.83 18.04
CA ILE A 282 2.34 -14.75 17.63
C ILE A 282 2.27 -14.71 16.09
N LEU A 283 3.11 -13.90 15.45
CA LEU A 283 3.13 -13.75 13.99
C LEU A 283 3.52 -15.05 13.28
N GLN A 284 4.51 -15.80 13.79
CA GLN A 284 4.84 -17.14 13.28
C GLN A 284 3.60 -18.03 13.29
N LEU A 285 2.94 -18.14 14.45
CA LEU A 285 1.75 -19.00 14.62
C LEU A 285 0.60 -18.58 13.69
N VAL A 286 0.30 -17.28 13.62
CA VAL A 286 -0.83 -16.78 12.81
C VAL A 286 -0.56 -16.98 11.31
N GLN A 287 0.69 -16.81 10.86
CA GLN A 287 1.07 -17.08 9.48
C GLN A 287 1.02 -18.58 9.17
N GLU A 288 1.56 -19.45 10.03
CA GLU A 288 1.52 -20.91 9.86
C GLU A 288 0.08 -21.45 9.80
N TYR A 289 -0.77 -21.08 10.77
CA TYR A 289 -2.17 -21.50 10.80
C TYR A 289 -2.96 -20.92 9.63
N GLY A 290 -2.78 -19.62 9.34
CA GLY A 290 -3.47 -18.98 8.23
C GLY A 290 -3.15 -19.64 6.89
N GLN A 291 -1.86 -19.93 6.64
CA GLN A 291 -1.43 -20.62 5.43
C GLN A 291 -1.95 -22.06 5.36
N SER A 292 -1.95 -22.79 6.50
CA SER A 292 -2.46 -24.15 6.58
C SER A 292 -3.96 -24.21 6.27
N GLU A 293 -4.76 -23.34 6.87
CA GLU A 293 -6.22 -23.29 6.68
C GLU A 293 -6.62 -22.81 5.29
N MET A 294 -5.95 -21.78 4.78
CA MET A 294 -6.18 -21.25 3.44
C MET A 294 -5.56 -22.11 2.32
N ARG A 295 -4.65 -23.05 2.67
CA ARG A 295 -3.88 -23.91 1.76
C ARG A 295 -3.09 -23.13 0.69
N ARG A 296 -2.69 -21.92 1.01
CA ARG A 296 -1.88 -21.04 0.15
C ARG A 296 -1.26 -19.91 0.99
N PRO A 297 -0.26 -19.20 0.48
CA PRO A 297 0.29 -18.06 1.18
C PRO A 297 -0.79 -17.04 1.53
N VAL A 298 -0.66 -16.40 2.69
CA VAL A 298 -1.64 -15.46 3.24
C VAL A 298 -1.02 -14.11 3.55
N GLU A 299 -1.85 -13.08 3.46
CA GLU A 299 -1.61 -11.75 3.98
C GLU A 299 -2.56 -11.51 5.16
N ILE A 300 -2.03 -10.95 6.23
CA ILE A 300 -2.71 -10.78 7.51
C ILE A 300 -2.55 -9.34 7.96
N GLU A 301 -3.67 -8.64 8.16
CA GLU A 301 -3.70 -7.34 8.82
C GLU A 301 -3.96 -7.53 10.31
N PHE A 302 -3.21 -6.85 11.14
CA PHE A 302 -3.35 -6.93 12.58
C PHE A 302 -3.07 -5.60 13.27
N ALA A 303 -3.52 -5.52 14.53
CA ALA A 303 -3.16 -4.43 15.43
C ALA A 303 -2.82 -4.98 16.82
N VAL A 304 -2.03 -4.23 17.57
CA VAL A 304 -1.66 -4.55 18.94
C VAL A 304 -1.87 -3.33 19.84
N THR A 305 -2.52 -3.53 20.96
CA THR A 305 -2.53 -2.58 22.06
C THR A 305 -1.59 -3.07 23.16
N LEU A 306 -0.69 -2.20 23.61
CA LEU A 306 0.24 -2.50 24.69
C LEU A 306 -0.17 -1.73 25.95
N ASN A 307 -0.26 -2.44 27.07
CA ASN A 307 -0.56 -1.83 28.37
C ASN A 307 0.74 -1.69 29.17
N GLN A 308 1.18 -0.45 29.34
CA GLN A 308 2.43 -0.13 30.02
C GLN A 308 2.42 -0.51 31.52
N GLN A 309 1.29 -0.31 32.20
CA GLN A 309 1.14 -0.58 33.62
C GLN A 309 1.16 -2.08 33.94
N LYS A 310 0.50 -2.87 33.10
CA LYS A 310 0.43 -4.33 33.26
C LYS A 310 1.57 -5.08 32.56
N LYS A 311 2.40 -4.39 31.77
CA LYS A 311 3.44 -4.97 30.91
C LYS A 311 2.92 -6.14 30.07
N ASN A 312 1.75 -5.97 29.48
CA ASN A 312 1.11 -6.94 28.60
C ASN A 312 0.49 -6.24 27.39
N GLY A 313 -0.08 -7.00 26.49
CA GLY A 313 -0.74 -6.49 25.29
C GLY A 313 -1.80 -7.45 24.79
N THR A 314 -2.56 -6.97 23.81
CA THR A 314 -3.54 -7.78 23.08
C THR A 314 -3.26 -7.67 21.60
N PHE A 315 -3.15 -8.82 20.95
CA PHE A 315 -3.06 -8.96 19.50
C PHE A 315 -4.46 -9.11 18.90
N TYR A 316 -4.77 -8.33 17.89
CA TYR A 316 -6.05 -8.37 17.17
C TYR A 316 -5.78 -8.74 15.72
N LEU A 317 -6.31 -9.88 15.28
CA LEU A 317 -6.39 -10.24 13.87
C LEU A 317 -7.53 -9.42 13.24
N LEU A 318 -7.19 -8.56 12.30
CA LEU A 318 -8.18 -7.68 11.65
C LEU A 318 -8.70 -8.27 10.33
N GLN A 319 -7.82 -8.82 9.53
CA GLN A 319 -8.16 -9.46 8.26
C GLN A 319 -7.12 -10.52 7.91
N ILE A 320 -7.57 -11.59 7.26
CA ILE A 320 -6.72 -12.58 6.62
C ILE A 320 -7.24 -12.83 5.21
N ARG A 321 -6.35 -12.85 4.23
CA ARG A 321 -6.68 -13.14 2.85
C ARG A 321 -5.58 -13.96 2.18
N PRO A 322 -5.91 -14.77 1.16
CA PRO A 322 -4.90 -15.45 0.39
C PRO A 322 -4.07 -14.44 -0.41
N MET A 323 -2.76 -14.66 -0.47
CA MET A 323 -1.92 -13.97 -1.43
C MET A 323 -2.15 -14.52 -2.84
N VAL A 324 -2.00 -13.68 -3.84
CA VAL A 324 -2.05 -14.12 -5.24
C VAL A 324 -0.80 -14.94 -5.54
N ASP A 325 -1.01 -16.19 -5.92
CA ASP A 325 0.09 -17.08 -6.31
C ASP A 325 0.45 -16.83 -7.77
N VAL A 326 1.59 -16.24 -8.01
CA VAL A 326 2.13 -16.06 -9.35
C VAL A 326 2.74 -17.38 -9.81
N LYS A 327 1.93 -18.22 -10.47
CA LYS A 327 2.42 -19.49 -11.01
C LYS A 327 3.00 -19.26 -12.39
N ALA A 328 4.25 -19.72 -12.59
CA ALA A 328 4.67 -20.17 -13.88
C ALA A 328 6.10 -20.66 -14.01
N ASN A 329 6.32 -21.51 -14.96
CA ASN A 329 7.62 -22.08 -15.29
C ASN A 329 8.12 -21.45 -16.58
N LEU A 330 9.19 -20.67 -16.46
CA LEU A 330 10.06 -20.38 -17.59
C LEU A 330 11.05 -21.53 -17.72
N GLU A 331 11.12 -22.16 -18.88
CA GLU A 331 12.07 -23.25 -19.16
C GLU A 331 13.50 -22.71 -19.30
N GLU A 332 13.66 -21.42 -19.59
CA GLU A 332 14.94 -20.74 -19.84
C GLU A 332 15.52 -20.13 -18.54
N ASP A 333 16.81 -20.34 -18.34
CA ASP A 333 17.53 -19.71 -17.22
C ASP A 333 17.90 -18.26 -17.56
N LEU A 334 17.12 -17.31 -17.03
CA LEU A 334 17.32 -15.87 -17.26
C LEU A 334 18.69 -15.34 -16.78
N ASN A 335 19.39 -16.09 -15.92
CA ASN A 335 20.74 -15.74 -15.50
C ASN A 335 21.77 -15.83 -16.65
N LEU A 336 21.50 -16.67 -17.66
CA LEU A 336 22.40 -16.89 -18.79
C LEU A 336 22.32 -15.80 -19.85
N ILE A 337 21.32 -14.90 -19.77
CA ILE A 337 21.19 -13.77 -20.69
C ILE A 337 22.31 -12.77 -20.41
N LYS A 338 23.04 -12.39 -21.45
CA LYS A 338 24.17 -11.46 -21.34
C LYS A 338 23.70 -10.06 -21.02
N ASP A 339 24.51 -9.34 -20.25
CA ASP A 339 24.20 -7.99 -19.79
C ASP A 339 24.14 -6.96 -20.95
N GLU A 340 24.83 -7.21 -22.03
CA GLU A 340 24.84 -6.38 -23.26
C GLU A 340 23.52 -6.49 -24.06
N ASP A 341 22.77 -7.60 -23.90
CA ASP A 341 21.55 -7.88 -24.64
C ASP A 341 20.29 -7.37 -23.91
N VAL A 342 20.45 -6.77 -22.72
CA VAL A 342 19.33 -6.33 -21.91
C VAL A 342 19.27 -4.82 -21.77
N LEU A 343 18.06 -4.27 -21.80
CA LEU A 343 17.76 -2.91 -21.35
C LEU A 343 17.70 -2.86 -19.82
N LEU A 344 17.03 -3.84 -19.23
CA LEU A 344 16.78 -3.95 -17.80
C LEU A 344 16.95 -5.40 -17.34
N LYS A 345 17.61 -5.60 -16.19
CA LYS A 345 17.67 -6.90 -15.51
C LYS A 345 17.52 -6.68 -14.01
N SER A 346 16.57 -7.36 -13.42
CA SER A 346 16.26 -7.27 -11.99
C SER A 346 16.39 -8.63 -11.32
N ASN A 347 17.07 -8.66 -10.18
CA ASN A 347 17.13 -9.79 -9.27
C ASN A 347 15.99 -9.77 -8.24
N ASN A 348 15.15 -8.73 -8.29
CA ASN A 348 14.02 -8.49 -7.41
C ASN A 348 12.80 -8.11 -8.26
N SER A 349 12.31 -9.06 -9.06
CA SER A 349 11.14 -8.85 -9.90
C SER A 349 9.92 -9.58 -9.36
N LEU A 350 8.78 -9.01 -9.64
CA LEU A 350 7.49 -9.66 -9.51
C LEU A 350 6.82 -9.69 -10.87
N GLY A 351 5.99 -10.67 -11.05
CA GLY A 351 5.35 -10.96 -12.31
C GLY A 351 5.88 -12.26 -12.86
N HIS A 352 5.17 -12.77 -13.85
CA HIS A 352 5.51 -14.02 -14.49
C HIS A 352 4.99 -14.08 -15.91
N GLY A 353 5.81 -14.61 -16.80
CA GLY A 353 5.47 -14.82 -18.18
C GLY A 353 6.40 -14.09 -19.15
N ILE A 354 5.99 -14.09 -20.40
CA ILE A 354 6.70 -13.46 -21.52
C ILE A 354 5.76 -12.45 -22.17
N MET A 355 6.28 -11.24 -22.46
CA MET A 355 5.59 -10.21 -23.24
C MET A 355 6.47 -9.82 -24.42
N GLU A 356 5.90 -9.78 -25.63
CA GLU A 356 6.62 -9.54 -26.86
C GLU A 356 5.99 -8.45 -27.74
N ASP A 357 5.11 -7.64 -27.14
CA ASP A 357 4.30 -6.63 -27.83
C ASP A 357 4.59 -5.19 -27.43
N ILE A 358 5.59 -4.95 -26.58
CA ILE A 358 5.88 -3.63 -26.02
C ILE A 358 7.07 -2.99 -26.77
N GLN A 359 6.84 -1.82 -27.38
CA GLN A 359 7.87 -1.05 -28.08
C GLN A 359 8.24 0.24 -27.33
N ASP A 360 7.41 0.68 -26.42
CA ASP A 360 7.48 2.02 -25.84
C ASP A 360 8.02 1.98 -24.41
N VAL A 361 8.92 2.91 -24.09
CA VAL A 361 9.46 3.11 -22.75
C VAL A 361 9.27 4.58 -22.36
N ILE A 362 8.62 4.79 -21.21
CA ILE A 362 8.53 6.09 -20.54
C ILE A 362 9.45 6.04 -19.33
N TYR A 363 10.36 6.99 -19.23
CA TYR A 363 11.27 7.04 -18.08
C TYR A 363 11.46 8.45 -17.54
N VAL A 364 11.70 8.51 -16.23
CA VAL A 364 12.03 9.75 -15.53
C VAL A 364 13.50 10.08 -15.75
N LYS A 365 13.76 11.31 -16.18
CA LYS A 365 15.14 11.78 -16.36
C LYS A 365 15.80 11.91 -15.00
N THR A 366 17.02 11.34 -14.88
CA THR A 366 17.77 11.33 -13.61
C THR A 366 18.58 12.60 -13.41
N ASP A 367 18.86 13.32 -14.49
CA ASP A 367 19.62 14.57 -14.46
C ASP A 367 18.79 15.68 -13.80
N GLY A 368 19.28 16.18 -12.66
CA GLY A 368 18.53 17.19 -11.86
C GLY A 368 17.29 16.67 -11.16
N TYR A 369 17.11 15.35 -11.02
CA TYR A 369 16.01 14.77 -10.27
C TYR A 369 16.05 15.16 -8.79
N THR A 370 14.92 15.59 -8.26
CA THR A 370 14.67 15.79 -6.84
C THR A 370 13.29 15.30 -6.46
N ALA A 371 13.14 14.73 -5.26
CA ALA A 371 11.86 14.20 -4.78
C ALA A 371 10.74 15.25 -4.71
N SER A 372 11.09 16.54 -4.60
CA SER A 372 10.11 17.63 -4.63
C SER A 372 9.34 17.73 -5.96
N ASN A 373 9.88 17.16 -7.03
CA ASN A 373 9.25 17.16 -8.37
C ASN A 373 8.28 15.98 -8.56
N ASN A 374 8.25 15.01 -7.65
CA ASN A 374 7.45 13.80 -7.79
C ASN A 374 5.94 14.04 -8.06
N PRO A 375 5.27 15.02 -7.46
CA PRO A 375 3.87 15.31 -7.81
C PRO A 375 3.70 15.79 -9.26
N THR A 376 4.64 16.59 -9.77
CA THR A 376 4.61 17.06 -11.16
C THR A 376 4.90 15.91 -12.13
N ILE A 377 5.87 15.05 -11.78
CA ILE A 377 6.18 13.84 -12.55
C ILE A 377 4.96 12.93 -12.66
N ALA A 378 4.23 12.70 -11.54
CA ALA A 378 3.02 11.90 -11.54
C ALA A 378 1.94 12.45 -12.50
N TYR A 379 1.75 13.76 -12.51
CA TYR A 379 0.82 14.43 -13.43
C TYR A 379 1.23 14.29 -14.91
N GLU A 380 2.52 14.47 -15.21
CA GLU A 380 3.03 14.31 -16.58
C GLU A 380 2.86 12.87 -17.09
N ILE A 381 3.12 11.88 -16.23
CA ILE A 381 2.94 10.46 -16.54
C ILE A 381 1.46 10.14 -16.79
N GLU A 382 0.54 10.63 -15.95
CA GLU A 382 -0.90 10.46 -16.15
C GLU A 382 -1.32 10.96 -17.54
N LYS A 383 -0.83 12.11 -17.94
CA LYS A 383 -1.13 12.70 -19.25
C LYS A 383 -0.64 11.82 -20.41
N MET A 384 0.57 11.25 -20.29
CA MET A 384 1.08 10.31 -21.29
C MET A 384 0.27 9.00 -21.29
N ASN A 385 -0.02 8.46 -20.09
CA ASN A 385 -0.79 7.22 -19.97
C ASN A 385 -2.15 7.28 -20.70
N ARG A 386 -2.84 8.42 -20.63
CA ARG A 386 -4.12 8.60 -21.35
C ARG A 386 -3.97 8.40 -22.85
N LYS A 387 -2.89 8.90 -23.47
CA LYS A 387 -2.63 8.71 -24.90
C LYS A 387 -2.45 7.22 -25.23
N PHE A 388 -1.74 6.47 -24.38
CA PHE A 388 -1.57 5.03 -24.56
C PHE A 388 -2.88 4.26 -24.45
N LEU A 389 -3.75 4.64 -23.50
CA LEU A 389 -5.07 4.05 -23.36
C LEU A 389 -5.95 4.33 -24.59
N ASP A 390 -5.93 5.56 -25.09
CA ASP A 390 -6.69 5.95 -26.30
C ASP A 390 -6.20 5.20 -27.55
N GLU A 391 -4.91 4.89 -27.63
CA GLU A 391 -4.31 4.13 -28.73
C GLU A 391 -4.35 2.59 -28.53
N GLY A 392 -4.79 2.10 -27.37
CA GLY A 392 -4.78 0.69 -27.03
C GLY A 392 -3.37 0.09 -26.96
N LYS A 393 -2.35 0.91 -26.65
CA LYS A 393 -0.94 0.52 -26.55
C LYS A 393 -0.46 0.43 -25.11
N HIS A 394 0.69 -0.24 -24.96
CA HIS A 394 1.33 -0.47 -23.68
C HIS A 394 2.75 0.06 -23.67
N TYR A 395 3.29 0.31 -22.46
CA TYR A 395 4.65 0.79 -22.29
C TYR A 395 5.33 0.20 -21.05
N ILE A 396 6.66 0.35 -20.99
CA ILE A 396 7.47 0.12 -19.80
C ILE A 396 7.68 1.45 -19.11
N LEU A 397 7.42 1.51 -17.80
CA LEU A 397 7.60 2.70 -16.98
C LEU A 397 8.83 2.56 -16.09
N VAL A 398 9.78 3.48 -16.18
CA VAL A 398 11.01 3.48 -15.36
C VAL A 398 11.13 4.79 -14.60
N GLY A 399 11.39 4.73 -13.30
CA GLY A 399 11.62 5.94 -12.52
C GLY A 399 12.35 5.70 -11.22
N PRO A 400 12.90 6.78 -10.63
CA PRO A 400 13.60 6.71 -9.36
C PRO A 400 12.59 6.59 -8.20
N GLY A 401 12.94 5.79 -7.20
CA GLY A 401 12.13 5.62 -6.01
C GLY A 401 10.91 4.72 -6.20
N ARG A 402 10.00 4.80 -5.25
CA ARG A 402 8.77 3.99 -5.24
C ARG A 402 7.70 4.58 -6.14
N TRP A 403 6.92 3.71 -6.75
CA TRP A 403 5.69 4.09 -7.43
C TRP A 403 4.48 3.94 -6.50
N GLY A 404 3.56 4.89 -6.55
CA GLY A 404 2.32 4.82 -5.76
C GLY A 404 2.47 5.19 -4.28
N SER A 405 3.57 5.83 -3.90
CA SER A 405 3.74 6.34 -2.54
C SER A 405 2.88 7.60 -2.33
N SER A 406 2.11 7.65 -1.23
CA SER A 406 1.42 8.87 -0.81
C SER A 406 2.38 9.94 -0.29
N ASP A 407 3.58 9.53 0.15
CA ASP A 407 4.66 10.43 0.53
C ASP A 407 5.55 10.70 -0.70
N SER A 408 5.47 11.92 -1.21
CA SER A 408 6.23 12.36 -2.38
C SER A 408 7.76 12.37 -2.18
N TRP A 409 8.25 12.31 -0.94
CA TRP A 409 9.67 12.18 -0.64
C TRP A 409 10.18 10.74 -0.79
N LEU A 410 9.28 9.75 -0.67
CA LEU A 410 9.61 8.34 -0.79
C LEU A 410 9.39 7.77 -2.20
N GLY A 411 8.66 8.49 -3.03
CA GLY A 411 8.36 8.04 -4.38
C GLY A 411 7.39 8.91 -5.15
N ILE A 412 7.03 8.46 -6.33
CA ILE A 412 6.16 9.18 -7.26
C ILE A 412 4.70 8.82 -6.92
N PRO A 413 3.84 9.80 -6.56
CA PRO A 413 2.50 9.56 -6.04
C PRO A 413 1.48 9.29 -7.15
N VAL A 414 1.70 8.25 -7.94
CA VAL A 414 0.74 7.78 -8.94
C VAL A 414 -0.29 6.85 -8.32
N LYS A 415 -1.50 6.86 -8.87
CA LYS A 415 -2.53 5.83 -8.64
C LYS A 415 -2.62 4.93 -9.85
N TRP A 416 -3.26 3.77 -9.70
CA TRP A 416 -3.42 2.84 -10.82
C TRP A 416 -3.95 3.49 -12.12
N PRO A 417 -5.02 4.30 -12.13
CA PRO A 417 -5.49 4.93 -13.35
C PRO A 417 -4.46 5.81 -14.05
N HIS A 418 -3.48 6.34 -13.32
CA HIS A 418 -2.42 7.20 -13.87
C HIS A 418 -1.39 6.44 -14.71
N ILE A 419 -1.31 5.10 -14.55
CA ILE A 419 -0.30 4.25 -15.17
C ILE A 419 -0.87 2.92 -15.69
N SER A 420 -2.18 2.83 -15.87
CA SER A 420 -2.89 1.58 -16.19
C SER A 420 -2.52 0.96 -17.54
N ALA A 421 -1.91 1.70 -18.45
CA ALA A 421 -1.37 1.19 -19.71
C ALA A 421 0.06 0.62 -19.57
N ALA A 422 0.74 0.83 -18.44
CA ALA A 422 2.05 0.22 -18.19
C ALA A 422 1.92 -1.29 -18.00
N ARG A 423 2.83 -2.06 -18.61
CA ARG A 423 2.93 -3.52 -18.45
C ARG A 423 4.15 -3.96 -17.65
N VAL A 424 5.14 -3.12 -17.57
CA VAL A 424 6.29 -3.29 -16.66
C VAL A 424 6.55 -1.97 -15.98
N ILE A 425 6.70 -2.01 -14.67
CA ILE A 425 7.02 -0.85 -13.84
C ILE A 425 8.32 -1.12 -13.12
N VAL A 426 9.24 -0.17 -13.21
CA VAL A 426 10.59 -0.31 -12.70
C VAL A 426 10.90 0.77 -11.68
N GLU A 427 11.24 0.35 -10.47
CA GLU A 427 11.84 1.20 -9.44
C GLU A 427 13.36 1.16 -9.60
N ALA A 428 13.95 2.24 -10.11
CA ALA A 428 15.38 2.35 -10.29
C ALA A 428 16.00 3.20 -9.19
N GLY A 429 16.94 2.65 -8.44
CA GLY A 429 17.70 3.38 -7.43
C GLY A 429 18.71 4.34 -8.09
N LEU A 430 18.98 5.46 -7.40
CA LEU A 430 20.04 6.39 -7.73
C LEU A 430 21.16 6.29 -6.69
N THR A 431 22.36 6.78 -7.03
CA THR A 431 23.53 6.71 -6.14
C THR A 431 23.27 7.27 -4.74
N ASN A 432 22.42 8.28 -4.65
CA ASN A 432 22.02 8.96 -3.40
C ASN A 432 20.57 8.66 -2.97
N TYR A 433 19.90 7.75 -3.65
CA TYR A 433 18.52 7.41 -3.41
C TYR A 433 18.27 5.92 -3.62
N ARG A 434 18.44 5.14 -2.55
CA ARG A 434 18.21 3.70 -2.57
C ARG A 434 16.71 3.40 -2.62
N VAL A 435 16.31 2.46 -3.45
CA VAL A 435 14.96 1.93 -3.47
C VAL A 435 14.91 0.65 -2.66
N ASP A 436 14.13 0.69 -1.57
CA ASP A 436 13.67 -0.53 -0.94
C ASP A 436 12.33 -0.93 -1.57
N PRO A 437 12.15 -2.21 -1.91
CA PRO A 437 10.94 -2.66 -2.58
C PRO A 437 9.67 -2.24 -1.87
N SER A 438 8.66 -1.74 -2.61
CA SER A 438 7.37 -1.28 -2.09
C SER A 438 6.48 -2.45 -1.64
N GLN A 439 6.94 -3.26 -0.70
CA GLN A 439 6.15 -4.35 -0.14
C GLN A 439 5.09 -3.82 0.81
N GLY A 440 3.86 -4.27 0.67
CA GLY A 440 2.80 -4.00 1.63
C GLY A 440 1.82 -2.91 1.23
N THR A 441 1.97 -2.25 0.10
CA THR A 441 0.97 -1.30 -0.39
C THR A 441 -0.09 -2.01 -1.24
N HIS A 442 -1.35 -1.58 -1.12
CA HIS A 442 -2.42 -2.04 -2.01
C HIS A 442 -2.12 -1.74 -3.49
N PHE A 443 -1.43 -0.63 -3.75
CA PHE A 443 -0.94 -0.28 -5.09
C PHE A 443 -0.12 -1.42 -5.69
N PHE A 444 0.84 -1.93 -4.95
CA PHE A 444 1.72 -3.01 -5.37
C PHE A 444 0.97 -4.33 -5.61
N GLN A 445 0.03 -4.69 -4.73
CA GLN A 445 -0.81 -5.87 -4.92
C GLN A 445 -1.64 -5.80 -6.19
N ASN A 446 -2.21 -4.64 -6.48
CA ASN A 446 -3.01 -4.44 -7.67
C ASN A 446 -2.17 -4.60 -8.94
N LEU A 447 -0.95 -4.06 -8.97
CA LEU A 447 -0.04 -4.21 -10.11
C LEU A 447 0.23 -5.69 -10.43
N THR A 448 0.51 -6.49 -9.41
CA THR A 448 0.78 -7.92 -9.59
C THR A 448 -0.44 -8.69 -10.06
N SER A 449 -1.63 -8.29 -9.60
CA SER A 449 -2.90 -8.93 -9.98
C SER A 449 -3.26 -8.73 -11.45
N PHE A 450 -2.81 -7.62 -12.06
CA PHE A 450 -3.00 -7.35 -13.49
C PHE A 450 -1.95 -7.99 -14.40
N GLY A 451 -1.04 -8.78 -13.84
CA GLY A 451 0.07 -9.36 -14.60
C GLY A 451 1.09 -8.31 -15.05
N VAL A 452 1.14 -7.16 -14.38
CA VAL A 452 2.13 -6.11 -14.62
C VAL A 452 3.44 -6.54 -13.99
N GLY A 453 4.51 -6.55 -14.76
CA GLY A 453 5.86 -6.80 -14.24
C GLY A 453 6.29 -5.66 -13.32
N TYR A 454 6.88 -6.00 -12.18
CA TYR A 454 7.38 -5.00 -11.26
C TYR A 454 8.83 -5.31 -10.89
N PHE A 455 9.74 -4.41 -11.26
CA PHE A 455 11.18 -4.61 -11.11
C PHE A 455 11.75 -3.59 -10.14
N THR A 456 12.60 -4.05 -9.22
CA THR A 456 13.43 -3.16 -8.41
C THR A 456 14.88 -3.36 -8.81
N ILE A 457 15.54 -2.27 -9.15
CA ILE A 457 16.92 -2.26 -9.66
C ILE A 457 17.73 -1.20 -8.90
N ASN A 458 18.84 -1.60 -8.29
CA ASN A 458 19.82 -0.69 -7.69
C ASN A 458 21.18 -0.89 -8.40
N ALA A 459 21.26 -0.47 -9.65
CA ALA A 459 22.42 -0.71 -10.53
C ALA A 459 23.75 -0.22 -9.95
N TYR A 460 23.75 0.89 -9.21
CA TYR A 460 24.92 1.43 -8.51
C TYR A 460 25.45 0.53 -7.39
N MET A 461 24.61 -0.39 -6.87
CA MET A 461 25.01 -1.41 -5.89
C MET A 461 25.29 -2.78 -6.54
N LYS A 462 25.32 -2.86 -7.86
CA LYS A 462 25.42 -4.10 -8.65
C LYS A 462 24.24 -5.05 -8.40
N ASP A 463 23.08 -4.52 -8.01
CA ASP A 463 21.83 -5.25 -7.87
C ASP A 463 20.94 -4.93 -9.06
N GLY A 464 21.10 -5.73 -10.12
CA GLY A 464 20.41 -5.57 -11.38
C GLY A 464 21.15 -4.65 -12.37
N ILE A 465 20.56 -4.49 -13.56
CA ILE A 465 21.09 -3.70 -14.67
C ILE A 465 20.01 -2.74 -15.16
N TYR A 466 20.45 -1.51 -15.40
CA TYR A 466 19.66 -0.50 -16.09
C TYR A 466 20.55 0.22 -17.12
N ASN A 467 20.41 -0.13 -18.39
CA ASN A 467 21.17 0.47 -19.50
C ASN A 467 20.47 1.76 -19.98
N GLN A 468 20.43 2.78 -19.12
CA GLN A 468 19.77 4.06 -19.41
C GLN A 468 20.36 4.74 -20.65
N GLU A 469 21.65 4.60 -20.92
CA GLU A 469 22.31 5.18 -22.08
C GLU A 469 21.65 4.76 -23.39
N VAL A 470 21.15 3.53 -23.48
CA VAL A 470 20.42 3.03 -24.65
C VAL A 470 19.14 3.86 -24.89
N LEU A 471 18.48 4.31 -23.81
CA LEU A 471 17.30 5.17 -23.91
C LEU A 471 17.66 6.61 -24.23
N ASP A 472 18.72 7.14 -23.61
CA ASP A 472 19.14 8.53 -23.74
C ASP A 472 19.67 8.85 -25.16
N THR A 473 20.24 7.86 -25.85
CA THR A 473 20.75 7.99 -27.23
C THR A 473 19.65 7.88 -28.30
N ARG A 474 18.45 7.39 -27.95
CA ARG A 474 17.35 7.27 -28.91
C ARG A 474 16.62 8.59 -29.11
N PRO A 475 16.04 8.85 -30.30
CA PRO A 475 15.13 9.98 -30.49
C PRO A 475 13.92 9.89 -29.56
N ALA A 476 13.58 10.99 -28.90
CA ALA A 476 12.36 11.05 -28.09
C ALA A 476 11.14 11.19 -29.02
N ILE A 477 10.09 10.41 -28.74
CA ILE A 477 8.75 10.61 -29.32
C ILE A 477 8.08 11.81 -28.65
N GLU A 478 8.20 11.90 -27.34
CA GLU A 478 7.76 13.02 -26.52
C GLU A 478 8.73 13.22 -25.36
N GLU A 479 9.03 14.45 -25.05
CA GLU A 479 9.91 14.81 -23.95
C GLU A 479 9.34 16.02 -23.22
N THR A 480 9.37 15.93 -21.88
CA THR A 480 9.00 17.05 -21.00
C THR A 480 10.23 17.46 -20.17
N ARG A 481 10.03 18.34 -19.19
CA ARG A 481 11.11 18.71 -18.27
C ARG A 481 11.63 17.49 -17.48
N PHE A 482 10.75 16.56 -17.08
CA PHE A 482 11.09 15.49 -16.14
C PHE A 482 11.04 14.10 -16.73
N ILE A 483 10.27 13.87 -17.79
CA ILE A 483 10.07 12.54 -18.36
C ILE A 483 10.39 12.52 -19.85
N ARG A 484 10.74 11.34 -20.34
CA ARG A 484 11.06 11.10 -21.73
C ARG A 484 10.41 9.81 -22.20
N HIS A 485 9.77 9.85 -23.37
CA HIS A 485 9.18 8.71 -24.05
C HIS A 485 10.00 8.39 -25.29
N VAL A 486 10.44 7.16 -25.39
CA VAL A 486 11.18 6.61 -26.53
C VAL A 486 10.47 5.36 -27.06
N ARG A 487 10.62 5.10 -28.36
CA ARG A 487 10.05 3.92 -29.02
C ARG A 487 11.16 3.14 -29.74
N PHE A 488 11.08 1.83 -29.62
CA PHE A 488 11.92 0.88 -30.35
C PHE A 488 11.25 0.49 -31.66
N ASP A 489 12.05 0.24 -32.70
CA ASP A 489 11.54 -0.14 -34.03
C ASP A 489 10.90 -1.54 -34.02
N LYS A 490 11.40 -2.41 -33.16
CA LYS A 490 10.86 -3.76 -32.90
C LYS A 490 10.48 -3.89 -31.43
N PRO A 491 9.54 -4.78 -31.07
CA PRO A 491 9.16 -5.02 -29.69
C PRO A 491 10.34 -5.46 -28.82
N LEU A 492 10.36 -4.97 -27.59
CA LEU A 492 11.19 -5.48 -26.50
C LEU A 492 10.62 -6.83 -26.03
N ILE A 493 11.48 -7.74 -25.60
CA ILE A 493 11.06 -9.03 -25.04
C ILE A 493 11.21 -8.95 -23.52
N VAL A 494 10.09 -9.03 -22.82
CA VAL A 494 10.07 -9.08 -21.35
C VAL A 494 9.89 -10.52 -20.90
N LYS A 495 10.81 -11.01 -20.07
CA LYS A 495 10.72 -12.34 -19.45
C LYS A 495 10.80 -12.20 -17.94
N MET A 496 9.88 -12.86 -17.22
CA MET A 496 9.78 -12.80 -15.76
C MET A 496 9.64 -14.18 -15.15
N ASP A 497 10.51 -14.52 -14.22
CA ASP A 497 10.45 -15.73 -13.39
C ASP A 497 10.14 -15.35 -11.94
N GLY A 498 8.87 -15.36 -11.57
CA GLY A 498 8.41 -15.01 -10.22
C GLY A 498 8.93 -15.95 -9.13
N LYS A 499 9.32 -17.19 -9.45
CA LYS A 499 9.89 -18.13 -8.47
C LYS A 499 11.33 -17.78 -8.14
N LYS A 500 12.11 -17.42 -9.16
CA LYS A 500 13.52 -17.03 -9.02
C LYS A 500 13.68 -15.54 -8.76
N LYS A 501 12.58 -14.75 -8.77
CA LYS A 501 12.58 -13.28 -8.64
C LYS A 501 13.40 -12.56 -9.73
N LEU A 502 13.57 -13.20 -10.86
CA LEU A 502 14.32 -12.68 -11.99
C LEU A 502 13.39 -12.05 -13.02
N GLY A 503 13.76 -10.88 -13.50
CA GLY A 503 13.07 -10.22 -14.60
C GLY A 503 14.06 -9.57 -15.54
N VAL A 504 13.81 -9.71 -16.84
CA VAL A 504 14.65 -9.10 -17.88
C VAL A 504 13.78 -8.42 -18.93
N VAL A 505 14.26 -7.30 -19.42
CA VAL A 505 13.76 -6.65 -20.62
C VAL A 505 14.90 -6.70 -21.65
N MET A 506 14.75 -7.55 -22.65
CA MET A 506 15.74 -7.75 -23.70
C MET A 506 15.60 -6.69 -24.78
N LEU A 507 16.72 -6.24 -25.29
CA LEU A 507 16.78 -5.40 -26.49
C LEU A 507 16.36 -6.21 -27.72
N PRO A 508 15.68 -5.61 -28.70
CA PRO A 508 15.33 -6.29 -29.93
C PRO A 508 16.57 -6.60 -30.75
N GLU A 509 16.61 -7.77 -31.37
CA GLU A 509 17.66 -8.19 -32.31
C GLU A 509 17.73 -7.31 -33.57
#